data_2421e1960d7ace44ff146e874b29d0c8
#
_entry.id   2421e1960d7ace44ff146e874b29d0c8
#
_cell.length_a   1.000
_cell.length_b   1.000
_cell.length_c   1.000
_cell.angle_alpha   90.00
_cell.angle_beta   90.00
_cell.angle_gamma   90.00
#
_symmetry.space_group_name_H-M   'P 1'
#
loop_
_entity.id
_entity.type
_entity.pdbx_description
1 polymer ?
#
loop_
_entity_poly.entity_id
_entity_poly.type
_entity_poly.pdbx_seq_one_letter_code
_entity_poly.pdbx_strand_id
1 'polypeptide(L)'
;AASDVYKRQEYINELKEIIELDSAQNNYVLSLQSAKHIANAMAYDDIIRVADLKTRAQRTERINQEMGTIKDNQIRITEYFHPRAEEVVGLFPKSLGSWFEKSSKRMKRLDKIVNKGRRVRSTSLPAFLTLYILSGLRSYRVKTLRHAIEHDHRKDWINNFKAFVPDQYELAVEIVKCRRLIKGYSDTHVRGLSKFDRTLSGAKLVSGRDDAAKWVERLREAALMDEKGEALDGALKTIRTII
;
A
#
# COMPACT_ATOMS: atom_id res chain seq x y z
N ALA A 1 -21.13 -2.37 5.25
CA ALA A 1 -21.91 -1.15 5.31
C ALA A 1 -21.71 -0.29 4.05
N ALA A 2 -22.33 0.93 3.98
CA ALA A 2 -22.32 1.78 2.78
C ALA A 2 -20.91 2.04 2.20
N SER A 3 -19.90 2.30 3.02
CA SER A 3 -18.52 2.51 2.57
C SER A 3 -17.93 1.31 1.80
N ASP A 4 -18.33 0.10 2.11
CA ASP A 4 -17.86 -1.11 1.43
C ASP A 4 -18.52 -1.27 0.05
N VAL A 5 -19.76 -0.81 -0.09
CA VAL A 5 -20.49 -0.80 -1.37
C VAL A 5 -19.84 0.20 -2.32
N TYR A 6 -19.54 1.43 -1.87
CA TYR A 6 -18.85 2.43 -2.69
C TYR A 6 -17.46 1.96 -3.13
N LYS A 7 -16.69 1.36 -2.24
CA LYS A 7 -15.38 0.78 -2.57
C LYS A 7 -15.48 -0.32 -3.63
N ARG A 8 -16.49 -1.19 -3.49
CA ARG A 8 -16.74 -2.25 -4.48
C ARG A 8 -17.10 -1.66 -5.83
N GLN A 9 -17.96 -0.64 -5.86
CA GLN A 9 -18.38 0.02 -7.09
C GLN A 9 -17.19 0.73 -7.78
N GLU A 10 -16.35 1.41 -7.01
CA GLU A 10 -15.14 2.05 -7.52
C GLU A 10 -14.19 1.02 -8.16
N TYR A 11 -13.94 -0.10 -7.45
CA TYR A 11 -13.13 -1.20 -7.97
C TYR A 11 -13.69 -1.76 -9.29
N ILE A 12 -15.01 -2.00 -9.35
CA ILE A 12 -15.65 -2.54 -10.56
C ILE A 12 -15.54 -1.54 -11.71
N ASN A 13 -15.73 -0.26 -11.46
CA ASN A 13 -15.64 0.78 -12.49
C ASN A 13 -14.21 0.89 -13.04
N GLU A 14 -13.19 0.94 -12.17
CA GLU A 14 -11.79 0.96 -12.59
C GLU A 14 -11.42 -0.29 -13.41
N LEU A 15 -11.92 -1.45 -13.02
CA LEU A 15 -11.64 -2.70 -13.72
C LEU A 15 -12.36 -2.80 -15.07
N LYS A 16 -13.58 -2.30 -15.19
CA LYS A 16 -14.31 -2.27 -16.47
C LYS A 16 -13.55 -1.49 -17.53
N GLU A 17 -13.05 -0.31 -17.19
CA GLU A 17 -12.25 0.50 -18.11
C GLU A 17 -10.98 -0.22 -18.60
N ILE A 18 -10.40 -1.08 -17.77
CA ILE A 18 -9.20 -1.85 -18.14
C ILE A 18 -9.58 -3.05 -19.01
N ILE A 19 -10.70 -3.71 -18.72
CA ILE A 19 -11.20 -4.83 -19.55
C ILE A 19 -11.52 -4.36 -20.97
N GLU A 20 -12.02 -3.13 -21.13
CA GLU A 20 -12.30 -2.53 -22.45
C GLU A 20 -11.03 -2.28 -23.27
N LEU A 21 -9.87 -2.15 -22.61
CA LEU A 21 -8.56 -2.00 -23.24
C LEU A 21 -7.85 -3.33 -23.50
N ASP A 22 -8.39 -4.42 -23.00
CA ASP A 22 -7.79 -5.76 -23.07
C ASP A 22 -8.52 -6.63 -24.10
N SER A 23 -7.95 -7.77 -24.47
CA SER A 23 -8.54 -8.65 -25.48
C SER A 23 -8.26 -10.13 -25.21
N ALA A 24 -9.06 -10.99 -25.86
CA ALA A 24 -8.86 -12.44 -25.84
C ALA A 24 -7.52 -12.85 -26.48
N GLN A 25 -7.00 -12.08 -27.43
CA GLN A 25 -5.70 -12.33 -28.05
C GLN A 25 -4.56 -12.26 -27.02
N ASN A 26 -4.71 -11.39 -26.01
CA ASN A 26 -3.79 -11.24 -24.91
C ASN A 26 -4.16 -12.10 -23.67
N ASN A 27 -5.09 -13.05 -23.83
CA ASN A 27 -5.60 -13.89 -22.72
C ASN A 27 -6.06 -13.08 -21.50
N TYR A 28 -6.47 -11.83 -21.69
CA TYR A 28 -6.87 -10.90 -20.62
C TYR A 28 -5.84 -10.77 -19.49
N VAL A 29 -4.54 -10.87 -19.79
CA VAL A 29 -3.49 -10.84 -18.78
C VAL A 29 -3.45 -9.50 -18.05
N LEU A 30 -3.63 -8.38 -18.75
CA LEU A 30 -3.70 -7.05 -18.15
C LEU A 30 -4.86 -6.96 -17.15
N SER A 31 -6.04 -7.42 -17.53
CA SER A 31 -7.25 -7.42 -16.68
C SER A 31 -7.07 -8.26 -15.42
N LEU A 32 -6.50 -9.47 -15.55
CA LEU A 32 -6.25 -10.38 -14.44
C LEU A 32 -5.23 -9.79 -13.45
N GLN A 33 -4.14 -9.23 -13.95
CA GLN A 33 -3.14 -8.60 -13.08
C GLN A 33 -3.69 -7.33 -12.43
N SER A 34 -4.44 -6.52 -13.17
CA SER A 34 -5.07 -5.31 -12.66
C SER A 34 -6.09 -5.62 -11.57
N ALA A 35 -6.94 -6.63 -11.76
CA ALA A 35 -7.91 -7.06 -10.76
C ALA A 35 -7.23 -7.36 -9.41
N LYS A 36 -6.13 -8.13 -9.44
CA LYS A 36 -5.35 -8.47 -8.24
C LYS A 36 -4.71 -7.24 -7.60
N HIS A 37 -4.04 -6.42 -8.40
CA HIS A 37 -3.21 -5.34 -7.88
C HIS A 37 -4.01 -4.10 -7.48
N ILE A 38 -5.14 -3.81 -8.14
CA ILE A 38 -6.08 -2.76 -7.72
C ILE A 38 -6.74 -3.15 -6.38
N ALA A 39 -7.21 -4.41 -6.25
CA ALA A 39 -7.77 -4.88 -4.98
C ALA A 39 -6.77 -4.71 -3.82
N ASN A 40 -5.49 -5.06 -4.04
CA ASN A 40 -4.43 -4.88 -3.06
C ASN A 40 -4.18 -3.39 -2.75
N ALA A 41 -4.16 -2.53 -3.76
CA ALA A 41 -3.99 -1.09 -3.60
C ALA A 41 -5.14 -0.46 -2.78
N MET A 42 -6.37 -0.91 -2.99
CA MET A 42 -7.54 -0.47 -2.22
C MET A 42 -7.55 -1.01 -0.78
N ALA A 43 -6.81 -2.09 -0.52
CA ALA A 43 -6.70 -2.71 0.81
C ALA A 43 -5.47 -2.23 1.61
N TYR A 44 -4.99 -0.98 1.35
CA TYR A 44 -3.84 -0.41 2.06
C TYR A 44 -4.00 -0.44 3.58
N ASP A 45 -2.87 -0.55 4.29
CA ASP A 45 -2.82 -0.55 5.74
C ASP A 45 -2.64 0.87 6.28
N ASP A 46 -3.53 1.26 7.17
CA ASP A 46 -3.45 2.47 8.00
C ASP A 46 -3.76 2.12 9.46
N ILE A 47 -3.63 3.08 10.36
CA ILE A 47 -3.86 2.87 11.79
C ILE A 47 -5.27 2.30 12.06
N ILE A 48 -6.30 2.76 11.33
CA ILE A 48 -7.69 2.29 11.50
C ILE A 48 -7.81 0.82 11.10
N ARG A 49 -7.24 0.45 9.93
CA ARG A 49 -7.27 -0.94 9.47
C ARG A 49 -6.44 -1.85 10.37
N VAL A 50 -5.26 -1.41 10.79
CA VAL A 50 -4.43 -2.17 11.73
C VAL A 50 -5.17 -2.40 13.05
N ALA A 51 -5.84 -1.38 13.57
CA ALA A 51 -6.67 -1.49 14.78
C ALA A 51 -7.84 -2.49 14.59
N ASP A 52 -8.54 -2.41 13.44
CA ASP A 52 -9.61 -3.36 13.10
C ASP A 52 -9.10 -4.82 13.05
N LEU A 53 -7.98 -5.05 12.36
CA LEU A 53 -7.40 -6.38 12.25
C LEU A 53 -6.97 -6.94 13.62
N LYS A 54 -6.49 -6.08 14.52
CA LYS A 54 -6.01 -6.47 15.86
C LYS A 54 -7.14 -6.75 16.85
N THR A 55 -8.33 -6.21 16.64
CA THR A 55 -9.49 -6.37 17.53
C THR A 55 -10.46 -7.45 17.09
N ARG A 56 -10.23 -8.12 15.96
CA ARG A 56 -11.10 -9.18 15.45
C ARG A 56 -11.01 -10.45 16.30
N ALA A 57 -12.16 -11.06 16.63
CA ALA A 57 -12.23 -12.33 17.37
C ALA A 57 -11.45 -13.45 16.66
N GLN A 58 -11.57 -13.56 15.34
CA GLN A 58 -10.85 -14.55 14.53
C GLN A 58 -9.32 -14.51 14.70
N ARG A 59 -8.75 -13.32 14.98
CA ARG A 59 -7.32 -13.20 15.27
C ARG A 59 -6.96 -13.91 16.58
N THR A 60 -7.75 -13.71 17.61
CA THR A 60 -7.55 -14.35 18.92
C THR A 60 -7.69 -15.86 18.81
N GLU A 61 -8.71 -16.33 18.11
CA GLU A 61 -8.92 -17.76 17.85
C GLU A 61 -7.75 -18.40 17.12
N ARG A 62 -7.26 -17.75 16.04
CA ARG A 62 -6.11 -18.22 15.29
C ARG A 62 -4.84 -18.30 16.17
N ILE A 63 -4.56 -17.25 16.96
CA ILE A 63 -3.40 -17.24 17.85
C ILE A 63 -3.51 -18.38 18.89
N ASN A 64 -4.68 -18.60 19.45
CA ASN A 64 -4.92 -19.70 20.40
C ASN A 64 -4.67 -21.06 19.75
N GLN A 65 -5.10 -21.26 18.51
CA GLN A 65 -4.87 -22.49 17.75
C GLN A 65 -3.37 -22.70 17.44
N GLU A 66 -2.70 -21.64 16.92
CA GLU A 66 -1.28 -21.69 16.56
C GLU A 66 -0.37 -21.93 17.78
N MET A 67 -0.75 -21.39 18.94
CA MET A 67 0.02 -21.56 20.19
C MET A 67 -0.32 -22.83 20.98
N GLY A 68 -1.29 -23.63 20.51
CA GLY A 68 -1.70 -24.87 21.19
C GLY A 68 -2.20 -24.66 22.63
N THR A 69 -2.85 -23.51 22.89
CA THR A 69 -3.27 -23.16 24.24
C THR A 69 -4.42 -24.02 24.72
N ILE A 70 -4.26 -24.60 25.91
CA ILE A 70 -5.32 -25.27 26.66
C ILE A 70 -6.33 -24.19 27.13
N LYS A 71 -7.62 -24.50 27.13
CA LYS A 71 -8.75 -23.56 27.33
C LYS A 71 -8.64 -22.57 28.50
N ASP A 72 -7.81 -22.83 29.50
CA ASP A 72 -7.68 -22.02 30.71
C ASP A 72 -6.44 -21.08 30.74
N ASN A 73 -5.58 -21.11 29.72
CA ASN A 73 -4.41 -20.28 29.70
C ASN A 73 -4.67 -18.94 28.97
N GLN A 74 -4.55 -17.83 29.69
CA GLN A 74 -4.65 -16.48 29.12
C GLN A 74 -3.36 -16.12 28.37
N ILE A 75 -3.46 -15.97 27.03
CA ILE A 75 -2.34 -15.44 26.23
C ILE A 75 -2.25 -13.92 26.46
N ARG A 76 -1.06 -13.46 26.80
CA ARG A 76 -0.74 -12.03 26.89
C ARG A 76 0.02 -11.59 25.65
N ILE A 77 -0.64 -10.77 24.81
CA ILE A 77 -0.06 -10.26 23.58
C ILE A 77 0.51 -8.86 23.85
N THR A 78 1.80 -8.70 23.66
CA THR A 78 2.47 -7.39 23.71
C THR A 78 2.91 -7.02 22.31
N GLU A 79 2.53 -5.85 21.87
CA GLU A 79 2.84 -5.31 20.56
C GLU A 79 3.69 -4.06 20.68
N TYR A 80 4.52 -3.86 19.67
CA TYR A 80 5.37 -2.69 19.57
C TYR A 80 4.75 -1.72 18.57
N PHE A 81 4.40 -0.53 19.04
CA PHE A 81 3.89 0.55 18.20
C PHE A 81 4.92 1.67 18.15
N HIS A 82 5.17 2.14 16.94
CA HIS A 82 6.05 3.27 16.69
C HIS A 82 5.40 4.20 15.67
N PRO A 83 4.32 4.92 16.04
CA PRO A 83 3.60 5.78 15.11
C PRO A 83 4.48 6.98 14.73
N ARG A 84 4.48 7.32 13.46
CA ARG A 84 5.10 8.52 12.92
C ARG A 84 4.09 9.65 12.75
N ALA A 85 4.59 10.89 12.66
CA ALA A 85 3.72 12.05 12.44
C ALA A 85 2.85 11.90 11.19
N GLU A 86 3.40 11.34 10.10
CA GLU A 86 2.70 11.13 8.84
C GLU A 86 1.50 10.18 9.00
N GLU A 87 1.64 9.14 9.82
CA GLU A 87 0.57 8.18 10.06
C GLU A 87 -0.57 8.81 10.88
N VAL A 88 -0.22 9.65 11.87
CA VAL A 88 -1.20 10.35 12.70
C VAL A 88 -1.92 11.44 11.89
N VAL A 89 -1.16 12.24 11.14
CA VAL A 89 -1.71 13.27 10.24
C VAL A 89 -2.57 12.64 9.15
N GLY A 90 -2.19 11.47 8.68
CA GLY A 90 -2.96 10.69 7.72
C GLY A 90 -4.38 10.34 8.21
N LEU A 91 -4.63 10.28 9.53
CA LEU A 91 -5.97 10.06 10.10
C LEU A 91 -6.86 11.32 10.10
N PHE A 92 -6.27 12.49 9.95
CA PHE A 92 -7.04 13.74 9.96
C PHE A 92 -7.87 13.88 8.67
N PRO A 93 -8.95 14.71 8.70
CA PRO A 93 -9.65 15.12 7.49
C PRO A 93 -8.65 15.70 6.47
N LYS A 94 -8.89 15.47 5.17
CA LYS A 94 -7.99 15.89 4.07
C LYS A 94 -7.51 17.35 4.25
N SER A 95 -8.38 18.30 4.58
CA SER A 95 -8.03 19.70 4.74
C SER A 95 -7.07 19.95 5.89
N LEU A 96 -7.35 19.38 7.06
CA LEU A 96 -6.51 19.52 8.26
C LEU A 96 -5.17 18.80 8.09
N GLY A 97 -5.19 17.58 7.56
CA GLY A 97 -3.99 16.80 7.29
C GLY A 97 -3.05 17.53 6.32
N SER A 98 -3.60 18.03 5.20
CA SER A 98 -2.82 18.82 4.23
C SER A 98 -2.26 20.11 4.83
N TRP A 99 -2.98 20.74 5.77
CA TRP A 99 -2.45 21.90 6.50
C TRP A 99 -1.23 21.54 7.35
N PHE A 100 -1.22 20.36 8.00
CA PHE A 100 -0.04 19.85 8.72
C PHE A 100 1.13 19.58 7.77
N GLU A 101 0.90 18.86 6.67
CA GLU A 101 1.96 18.47 5.71
C GLU A 101 2.64 19.66 5.04
N LYS A 102 1.90 20.73 4.77
CA LYS A 102 2.46 21.98 4.19
C LYS A 102 3.53 22.65 5.04
N SER A 103 3.76 22.22 6.28
CA SER A 103 4.76 22.82 7.16
C SER A 103 5.65 21.76 7.83
N SER A 104 6.90 21.70 7.36
CA SER A 104 7.95 20.91 7.99
C SER A 104 8.10 21.16 9.49
N LYS A 105 7.88 22.40 9.94
CA LYS A 105 7.95 22.74 11.38
C LYS A 105 6.83 22.08 12.18
N ARG A 106 5.58 22.06 11.64
CA ARG A 106 4.44 21.40 12.31
C ARG A 106 4.66 19.89 12.37
N MET A 107 5.08 19.28 11.26
CA MET A 107 5.37 17.86 11.17
C MET A 107 6.46 17.46 12.18
N LYS A 108 7.59 18.19 12.22
CA LYS A 108 8.68 17.92 13.19
C LYS A 108 8.24 18.06 14.64
N ARG A 109 7.38 19.02 14.97
CA ARG A 109 6.85 19.19 16.34
C ARG A 109 5.95 18.01 16.73
N LEU A 110 5.05 17.62 15.82
CA LEU A 110 4.18 16.47 16.04
C LEU A 110 5.00 15.18 16.18
N ASP A 111 6.00 15.00 15.33
CA ASP A 111 6.86 13.82 15.33
C ASP A 111 7.59 13.64 16.67
N LYS A 112 8.12 14.72 17.27
CA LYS A 112 8.71 14.69 18.62
C LYS A 112 7.77 14.17 19.71
N ILE A 113 6.46 14.32 19.52
CA ILE A 113 5.43 13.90 20.49
C ILE A 113 5.02 12.44 20.26
N VAL A 114 4.77 12.09 18.98
CA VAL A 114 4.15 10.81 18.63
C VAL A 114 5.17 9.72 18.32
N ASN A 115 6.32 10.09 17.74
CA ASN A 115 7.39 9.16 17.31
C ASN A 115 8.16 8.60 18.52
N LYS A 116 7.45 7.79 19.30
CA LYS A 116 8.01 7.08 20.46
C LYS A 116 7.59 5.62 20.39
N GLY A 117 8.56 4.74 20.44
CA GLY A 117 8.32 3.30 20.55
C GLY A 117 7.55 2.99 21.83
N ARG A 118 6.40 2.36 21.72
CA ARG A 118 5.54 2.00 22.84
C ARG A 118 5.29 0.49 22.85
N ARG A 119 5.46 -0.10 24.03
CA ARG A 119 4.98 -1.45 24.28
C ARG A 119 3.53 -1.38 24.72
N VAL A 120 2.64 -1.94 23.94
CA VAL A 120 1.21 -1.95 24.23
C VAL A 120 0.76 -3.38 24.41
N ARG A 121 0.22 -3.70 25.58
CA ARG A 121 -0.40 -4.99 25.83
C ARG A 121 -1.81 -4.98 25.26
N SER A 122 -1.97 -5.45 24.01
CA SER A 122 -3.26 -5.41 23.30
C SER A 122 -4.36 -6.25 23.94
N THR A 123 -4.00 -7.17 24.85
CA THR A 123 -4.94 -7.93 25.69
C THR A 123 -5.36 -7.20 26.97
N SER A 124 -4.81 -6.02 27.28
CA SER A 124 -5.28 -5.20 28.40
C SER A 124 -6.53 -4.40 27.99
N LEU A 125 -7.48 -4.24 28.92
CA LEU A 125 -8.75 -3.54 28.66
C LEU A 125 -8.57 -2.13 28.06
N PRO A 126 -7.70 -1.25 28.62
CA PRO A 126 -7.54 0.10 28.05
C PRO A 126 -6.97 0.09 26.62
N ALA A 127 -5.98 -0.76 26.37
CA ALA A 127 -5.39 -0.85 25.05
C ALA A 127 -6.36 -1.46 24.01
N PHE A 128 -7.09 -2.50 24.40
CA PHE A 128 -8.12 -3.10 23.55
C PHE A 128 -9.22 -2.07 23.23
N LEU A 129 -9.74 -1.34 24.22
CA LEU A 129 -10.75 -0.30 23.99
C LEU A 129 -10.24 0.81 23.07
N THR A 130 -8.98 1.24 23.23
CA THR A 130 -8.38 2.23 22.33
C THR A 130 -8.34 1.73 20.88
N LEU A 131 -7.89 0.50 20.66
CA LEU A 131 -7.90 -0.11 19.32
C LEU A 131 -9.32 -0.30 18.79
N TYR A 132 -10.26 -0.69 19.65
CA TYR A 132 -11.66 -0.89 19.27
C TYR A 132 -12.33 0.42 18.82
N ILE A 133 -12.10 1.52 19.55
CA ILE A 133 -12.58 2.86 19.17
C ILE A 133 -11.97 3.29 17.83
N LEU A 134 -10.65 3.09 17.65
CA LEU A 134 -9.98 3.39 16.37
C LEU A 134 -10.56 2.55 15.22
N SER A 135 -10.85 1.27 15.44
CA SER A 135 -11.47 0.42 14.43
C SER A 135 -12.88 0.88 14.05
N GLY A 136 -13.61 1.46 15.00
CA GLY A 136 -14.93 2.08 14.79
C GLY A 136 -14.91 3.26 13.80
N LEU A 137 -13.78 3.89 13.60
CA LEU A 137 -13.61 4.98 12.61
C LEU A 137 -13.56 4.49 11.14
N ARG A 138 -13.86 3.22 10.88
CA ARG A 138 -13.81 2.64 9.53
C ARG A 138 -14.65 3.42 8.51
N SER A 139 -15.84 3.89 8.87
CA SER A 139 -16.69 4.69 7.97
C SER A 139 -16.13 6.08 7.70
N TYR A 140 -15.36 6.62 8.66
CA TYR A 140 -14.69 7.91 8.52
C TYR A 140 -13.45 7.86 7.63
N ARG A 141 -12.87 6.68 7.45
CA ARG A 141 -11.61 6.45 6.72
C ARG A 141 -11.56 7.10 5.34
N VAL A 142 -12.69 7.11 4.61
CA VAL A 142 -12.80 7.73 3.27
C VAL A 142 -12.61 9.26 3.27
N LYS A 143 -12.72 9.91 4.43
CA LYS A 143 -12.54 11.37 4.58
C LYS A 143 -11.12 11.75 5.02
N THR A 144 -10.28 10.77 5.30
CA THR A 144 -8.92 11.00 5.81
C THR A 144 -7.96 11.44 4.72
N LEU A 145 -6.92 12.16 5.10
CA LEU A 145 -5.83 12.53 4.20
C LEU A 145 -5.16 11.27 3.61
N ARG A 146 -4.93 10.23 4.43
CA ARG A 146 -4.34 8.99 3.96
C ARG A 146 -5.14 8.35 2.83
N HIS A 147 -6.47 8.33 2.95
CA HIS A 147 -7.32 7.83 1.87
C HIS A 147 -7.17 8.63 0.59
N ALA A 148 -7.14 9.96 0.68
CA ALA A 148 -6.96 10.82 -0.49
C ALA A 148 -5.61 10.54 -1.18
N ILE A 149 -4.51 10.43 -0.42
CA ILE A 149 -3.18 10.14 -0.96
C ILE A 149 -3.17 8.78 -1.67
N GLU A 150 -3.69 7.72 -1.03
CA GLU A 150 -3.72 6.37 -1.62
C GLU A 150 -4.61 6.30 -2.88
N HIS A 151 -5.74 7.01 -2.86
CA HIS A 151 -6.63 7.10 -4.00
C HIS A 151 -5.98 7.83 -5.18
N ASP A 152 -5.37 9.00 -4.95
CA ASP A 152 -4.73 9.78 -5.99
C ASP A 152 -3.53 8.99 -6.58
N HIS A 153 -2.69 8.40 -5.72
CA HIS A 153 -1.58 7.55 -6.15
C HIS A 153 -2.03 6.33 -6.98
N ARG A 154 -3.15 5.69 -6.60
CA ARG A 154 -3.72 4.57 -7.37
C ARG A 154 -4.18 5.02 -8.74
N LYS A 155 -4.87 6.16 -8.83
CA LYS A 155 -5.33 6.72 -10.11
C LYS A 155 -4.17 7.08 -11.03
N ASP A 156 -3.14 7.71 -10.50
CA ASP A 156 -1.95 8.06 -11.27
C ASP A 156 -1.25 6.81 -11.81
N TRP A 157 -1.14 5.75 -11.01
CA TRP A 157 -0.61 4.48 -11.47
C TRP A 157 -1.47 3.82 -12.55
N ILE A 158 -2.81 3.82 -12.40
CA ILE A 158 -3.73 3.29 -13.41
C ILE A 158 -3.60 4.07 -14.72
N ASN A 159 -3.60 5.38 -14.67
CA ASN A 159 -3.43 6.23 -15.85
C ASN A 159 -2.06 6.00 -16.51
N ASN A 160 -1.00 5.79 -15.71
CA ASN A 160 0.33 5.54 -16.21
C ASN A 160 0.40 4.25 -17.04
N PHE A 161 -0.06 3.10 -16.54
CA PHE A 161 0.00 1.88 -17.32
C PHE A 161 -1.01 1.84 -18.48
N LYS A 162 -2.18 2.47 -18.35
CA LYS A 162 -3.15 2.59 -19.45
C LYS A 162 -2.57 3.30 -20.65
N ALA A 163 -1.71 4.28 -20.45
CA ALA A 163 -1.05 5.02 -21.54
C ALA A 163 -0.13 4.14 -22.40
N PHE A 164 0.38 3.03 -21.87
CA PHE A 164 1.23 2.10 -22.63
C PHE A 164 0.46 0.99 -23.33
N VAL A 165 -0.80 0.77 -23.02
CA VAL A 165 -1.57 -0.38 -23.57
C VAL A 165 -1.64 -0.40 -25.09
N PRO A 166 -1.88 0.73 -25.79
CA PRO A 166 -2.00 0.71 -27.25
C PRO A 166 -0.73 0.22 -27.98
N ASP A 167 0.45 0.65 -27.49
CA ASP A 167 1.70 0.46 -28.22
C ASP A 167 2.64 -0.56 -27.57
N GLN A 168 2.55 -0.73 -26.24
CA GLN A 168 3.47 -1.55 -25.44
C GLN A 168 2.69 -2.33 -24.35
N TYR A 169 1.83 -3.24 -24.77
CA TYR A 169 0.95 -4.02 -23.90
C TYR A 169 1.71 -4.75 -22.77
N GLU A 170 2.81 -5.44 -23.11
CA GLU A 170 3.60 -6.19 -22.11
C GLU A 170 4.25 -5.27 -21.08
N LEU A 171 4.68 -4.07 -21.50
CA LEU A 171 5.19 -3.05 -20.59
C LEU A 171 4.10 -2.59 -19.62
N ALA A 172 2.87 -2.36 -20.11
CA ALA A 172 1.74 -2.02 -19.26
C ALA A 172 1.47 -3.11 -18.20
N VAL A 173 1.50 -4.38 -18.57
CA VAL A 173 1.34 -5.52 -17.66
C VAL A 173 2.44 -5.53 -16.59
N GLU A 174 3.70 -5.29 -16.95
CA GLU A 174 4.80 -5.25 -15.96
C GLU A 174 4.67 -4.04 -15.02
N ILE A 175 4.24 -2.88 -15.49
CA ILE A 175 3.94 -1.71 -14.65
C ILE A 175 2.82 -2.03 -13.65
N VAL A 176 1.78 -2.77 -14.06
CA VAL A 176 0.73 -3.25 -13.15
C VAL A 176 1.35 -4.12 -12.04
N LYS A 177 2.21 -5.08 -12.38
CA LYS A 177 2.87 -5.98 -11.43
C LYS A 177 3.79 -5.24 -10.45
N CYS A 178 4.35 -4.07 -10.82
CA CYS A 178 5.18 -3.26 -9.94
C CYS A 178 4.45 -2.79 -8.68
N ARG A 179 3.11 -2.73 -8.68
CA ARG A 179 2.34 -2.41 -7.47
C ARG A 179 2.63 -3.35 -6.29
N ARG A 180 3.12 -4.57 -6.55
CA ARG A 180 3.57 -5.51 -5.53
C ARG A 180 4.67 -4.96 -4.61
N LEU A 181 5.43 -3.97 -5.06
CA LEU A 181 6.51 -3.35 -4.29
C LEU A 181 5.98 -2.56 -3.08
N ILE A 182 4.75 -2.04 -3.17
CA ILE A 182 4.12 -1.26 -2.11
C ILE A 182 3.34 -2.21 -1.20
N LYS A 183 3.81 -2.38 0.03
CA LYS A 183 3.19 -3.25 1.03
C LYS A 183 3.47 -2.76 2.45
N GLY A 184 2.65 -3.24 3.39
CA GLY A 184 2.82 -2.95 4.81
C GLY A 184 2.45 -1.52 5.19
N TYR A 185 3.01 -1.07 6.30
CA TYR A 185 2.77 0.24 6.89
C TYR A 185 4.09 0.83 7.42
N SER A 186 4.06 2.11 7.84
CA SER A 186 5.22 2.82 8.38
C SER A 186 6.43 2.76 7.44
N ASP A 187 7.62 2.46 7.92
CA ASP A 187 8.86 2.42 7.16
C ASP A 187 8.85 1.44 5.99
N THR A 188 8.18 0.31 6.18
CA THR A 188 8.04 -0.69 5.11
C THR A 188 7.26 -0.13 3.93
N HIS A 189 6.20 0.62 4.21
CA HIS A 189 5.41 1.30 3.18
C HIS A 189 6.23 2.38 2.46
N VAL A 190 6.92 3.23 3.20
CA VAL A 190 7.75 4.32 2.63
C VAL A 190 8.86 3.76 1.74
N ARG A 191 9.56 2.71 2.18
CA ARG A 191 10.56 2.02 1.37
C ARG A 191 9.94 1.40 0.12
N GLY A 192 8.79 0.76 0.26
CA GLY A 192 8.07 0.17 -0.87
C GLY A 192 7.64 1.20 -1.91
N LEU A 193 7.13 2.35 -1.47
CA LEU A 193 6.75 3.47 -2.33
C LEU A 193 7.96 4.02 -3.08
N SER A 194 9.07 4.28 -2.38
CA SER A 194 10.31 4.74 -2.99
C SER A 194 10.84 3.78 -4.06
N LYS A 195 10.81 2.46 -3.81
CA LYS A 195 11.21 1.45 -4.80
C LYS A 195 10.28 1.44 -6.00
N PHE A 196 8.99 1.56 -5.77
CA PHE A 196 7.98 1.64 -6.82
C PHE A 196 8.23 2.85 -7.73
N ASP A 197 8.40 4.05 -7.16
CA ASP A 197 8.64 5.28 -7.92
C ASP A 197 9.92 5.20 -8.75
N ARG A 198 11.00 4.65 -8.18
CA ARG A 198 12.26 4.42 -8.91
C ARG A 198 12.09 3.41 -10.04
N THR A 199 11.33 2.33 -9.82
CA THR A 199 11.04 1.34 -10.86
C THR A 199 10.23 1.95 -12.00
N LEU A 200 9.20 2.76 -11.69
CA LEU A 200 8.42 3.47 -12.72
C LEU A 200 9.25 4.52 -13.47
N SER A 201 10.17 5.18 -12.78
CA SER A 201 11.13 6.09 -13.45
C SER A 201 12.02 5.33 -14.44
N GLY A 202 12.48 4.12 -14.07
CA GLY A 202 13.19 3.22 -14.97
C GLY A 202 12.33 2.76 -16.15
N ALA A 203 11.05 2.45 -15.94
CA ALA A 203 10.11 2.07 -16.99
C ALA A 203 9.97 3.18 -18.05
N LYS A 204 9.93 4.44 -17.63
CA LYS A 204 9.89 5.59 -18.54
C LYS A 204 11.18 5.72 -19.38
N LEU A 205 12.33 5.38 -18.82
CA LEU A 205 13.59 5.44 -19.55
C LEU A 205 13.68 4.39 -20.68
N VAL A 206 13.09 3.22 -20.47
CA VAL A 206 13.12 2.13 -21.45
C VAL A 206 11.90 2.09 -22.37
N SER A 207 10.92 2.99 -22.15
CA SER A 207 9.73 3.05 -22.99
C SER A 207 10.09 3.28 -24.47
N GLY A 208 9.34 2.65 -25.38
CA GLY A 208 9.63 2.67 -26.82
C GLY A 208 10.62 1.61 -27.29
N ARG A 209 11.25 0.84 -26.40
CA ARG A 209 12.12 -0.28 -26.76
C ARG A 209 11.35 -1.58 -26.84
N ASP A 210 11.75 -2.49 -27.70
CA ASP A 210 11.15 -3.81 -27.83
C ASP A 210 11.32 -4.68 -26.57
N ASP A 211 12.42 -4.44 -25.82
CA ASP A 211 12.76 -5.16 -24.59
C ASP A 211 12.31 -4.46 -23.30
N ALA A 212 11.51 -3.37 -23.40
CA ALA A 212 11.11 -2.53 -22.28
C ALA A 212 10.44 -3.33 -21.14
N ALA A 213 9.54 -4.24 -21.46
CA ALA A 213 8.85 -5.10 -20.48
C ALA A 213 9.86 -5.95 -19.67
N LYS A 214 10.84 -6.54 -20.33
CA LYS A 214 11.89 -7.36 -19.68
C LYS A 214 12.75 -6.52 -18.74
N TRP A 215 13.06 -5.28 -19.11
CA TRP A 215 13.78 -4.36 -18.23
C TRP A 215 12.97 -4.00 -16.99
N VAL A 216 11.69 -3.71 -17.13
CA VAL A 216 10.83 -3.40 -15.98
C VAL A 216 10.64 -4.61 -15.07
N GLU A 217 10.52 -5.82 -15.62
CA GLU A 217 10.53 -7.05 -14.85
C GLU A 217 11.80 -7.19 -14.00
N ARG A 218 12.98 -7.01 -14.61
CA ARG A 218 14.28 -7.05 -13.91
C ARG A 218 14.37 -6.00 -12.80
N LEU A 219 13.90 -4.77 -13.07
CA LEU A 219 13.85 -3.71 -12.05
C LEU A 219 12.96 -4.10 -10.88
N ARG A 220 11.78 -4.67 -11.15
CA ARG A 220 10.84 -5.14 -10.13
C ARG A 220 11.45 -6.27 -9.30
N GLU A 221 12.11 -7.23 -9.93
CA GLU A 221 12.79 -8.33 -9.23
C GLU A 221 13.94 -7.83 -8.39
N ALA A 222 14.80 -6.97 -8.93
CA ALA A 222 15.88 -6.32 -8.18
C ALA A 222 15.35 -5.54 -6.97
N ALA A 223 14.22 -4.82 -7.12
CA ALA A 223 13.58 -4.12 -6.02
C ALA A 223 13.05 -5.05 -4.91
N LEU A 224 12.77 -6.31 -5.21
CA LEU A 224 12.33 -7.31 -4.25
C LEU A 224 13.47 -8.04 -3.54
N MET A 225 14.69 -8.01 -4.10
CA MET A 225 15.83 -8.77 -3.57
C MET A 225 16.30 -8.28 -2.20
N ASP A 226 16.31 -6.96 -1.97
CA ASP A 226 16.82 -6.39 -0.73
C ASP A 226 15.92 -5.27 -0.18
N GLU A 227 16.00 -5.01 1.12
CA GLU A 227 15.19 -3.95 1.76
C GLU A 227 15.63 -2.54 1.39
N LYS A 228 16.93 -2.31 1.18
CA LYS A 228 17.49 -0.98 0.92
C LYS A 228 17.31 -0.54 -0.53
N GLY A 229 17.18 -1.51 -1.45
CA GLY A 229 17.05 -1.26 -2.89
C GLY A 229 18.39 -1.03 -3.59
N GLU A 230 19.47 -1.58 -3.08
CA GLU A 230 20.81 -1.49 -3.67
C GLU A 230 20.87 -2.24 -5.01
N ALA A 231 20.22 -3.40 -5.08
CA ALA A 231 20.09 -4.16 -6.32
C ALA A 231 19.32 -3.38 -7.40
N LEU A 232 18.24 -2.67 -6.99
CA LEU A 232 17.48 -1.79 -7.88
C LEU A 232 18.36 -0.63 -8.40
N ASP A 233 19.17 -0.01 -7.54
CA ASP A 233 20.06 1.08 -7.94
C ASP A 233 21.12 0.60 -8.95
N GLY A 234 21.63 -0.62 -8.77
CA GLY A 234 22.53 -1.28 -9.73
C GLY A 234 21.88 -1.48 -11.09
N ALA A 235 20.66 -2.03 -11.10
CA ALA A 235 19.90 -2.25 -12.33
C ALA A 235 19.54 -0.93 -13.05
N LEU A 236 19.18 0.12 -12.32
CA LEU A 236 18.92 1.45 -12.88
C LEU A 236 20.19 2.09 -13.47
N LYS A 237 21.36 1.90 -12.86
CA LYS A 237 22.65 2.33 -13.45
C LYS A 237 22.89 1.63 -14.78
N THR A 238 22.68 0.32 -14.83
CA THR A 238 22.84 -0.45 -16.08
C THR A 238 21.94 0.10 -17.19
N ILE A 239 20.66 0.37 -16.91
CA ILE A 239 19.75 0.96 -17.90
C ILE A 239 20.31 2.28 -18.45
N ARG A 240 20.81 3.16 -17.57
CA ARG A 240 21.35 4.47 -17.99
C ARG A 240 22.62 4.38 -18.84
N THR A 241 23.30 3.24 -18.84
CA THR A 241 24.50 3.03 -19.67
C THR A 241 24.19 2.45 -21.05
N ILE A 242 22.97 1.93 -21.26
CA ILE A 242 22.55 1.31 -22.52
C ILE A 242 21.52 2.13 -23.32
N ILE A 243 21.08 3.24 -22.76
CA ILE A 243 20.26 4.26 -23.41
C ILE A 243 21.16 5.42 -23.84
#